data_9bfcef67bf2a91112ac00efb5f41e47a
#
_entry.id   9bfcef67bf2a91112ac00efb5f41e47a
#
_cell.length_a   1.000
_cell.length_b   1.000
_cell.length_c   1.000
_cell.angle_alpha   90.00
_cell.angle_beta   90.00
_cell.angle_gamma   90.00
#
_symmetry.space_group_name_H-M   'P 1'
#
loop_
_entity.id
_entity.type
_entity.pdbx_description
1 polymer ?
#
loop_
_entity_poly.entity_id
_entity_poly.type
_entity_poly.pdbx_seq_one_letter_code
_entity_poly.pdbx_strand_id
1 'polypeptide(L)'
;MAYDVELAGMTLKNAIVTAAGPWAGNAEGIQRCINAGAAAVITETICLEERQRISPRLFMKDQQLFNTMLYSNLHLEEWERVLDQIDRKDAKIICSIWGTSASEMAYLGKKLENMGADALEISLSAPIGSRNKLISYHSPDTEDFIHALVDTVNIPVMAKLSYESASSPDFLKELENAGVSAFSAIDALKGLLGVDIERKRLLMPTYGGYTGANIRPVSLAMTAMLRQYSQLPIISSGGVLHFEHVLEFLMLGATAVQLASAIQLHGYDIISSIITSMETWMASHGYTGIEDIRGVALASLRPFEDIVPSPLAITITEPCRRLDCTLCKQSCLKEAVKRDSHNAIVTDTLRCDGCGLCVERCPDKILKLYWR
;
A
#
# COMPACT_ATOMS: atom_id res chain seq x y z
N MET A 1 -6.27 1.27 24.88
CA MET A 1 -5.02 2.10 24.80
C MET A 1 -5.32 3.30 23.89
N ALA A 2 -4.52 4.35 23.91
CA ALA A 2 -4.87 5.60 23.21
C ALA A 2 -4.97 5.49 21.68
N TYR A 3 -4.34 4.47 21.06
CA TYR A 3 -4.26 4.35 19.58
C TYR A 3 -4.81 3.02 19.05
N ASP A 4 -5.68 2.37 19.82
CA ASP A 4 -6.37 1.16 19.37
C ASP A 4 -7.29 1.48 18.17
N VAL A 5 -7.47 0.53 17.27
CA VAL A 5 -8.37 0.64 16.11
C VAL A 5 -9.25 -0.60 15.99
N GLU A 6 -10.49 -0.41 15.55
CA GLU A 6 -11.41 -1.51 15.27
C GLU A 6 -11.35 -1.92 13.81
N LEU A 7 -10.99 -3.18 13.57
CA LEU A 7 -10.86 -3.77 12.24
C LEU A 7 -11.73 -5.02 12.13
N ALA A 8 -12.84 -4.94 11.42
CA ALA A 8 -13.71 -6.08 11.14
C ALA A 8 -14.08 -6.89 12.41
N GLY A 9 -14.39 -6.20 13.52
CA GLY A 9 -14.70 -6.81 14.81
C GLY A 9 -13.48 -7.22 15.65
N MET A 10 -12.27 -6.94 15.19
CA MET A 10 -11.04 -7.15 15.95
C MET A 10 -10.52 -5.82 16.48
N THR A 11 -10.23 -5.74 17.78
CA THR A 11 -9.49 -4.62 18.37
C THR A 11 -7.99 -4.83 18.14
N LEU A 12 -7.35 -3.90 17.46
CA LEU A 12 -5.91 -3.85 17.22
C LEU A 12 -5.29 -2.79 18.14
N LYS A 13 -4.18 -3.11 18.79
CA LYS A 13 -3.47 -2.22 19.75
C LYS A 13 -2.84 -0.97 19.12
N ASN A 14 -2.74 -0.90 17.81
CA ASN A 14 -2.33 0.24 17.00
C ASN A 14 -2.70 0.00 15.53
N ALA A 15 -2.50 0.99 14.67
CA ALA A 15 -2.86 0.92 13.25
C ALA A 15 -1.83 0.22 12.35
N ILE A 16 -0.77 -0.43 12.89
CA ILE A 16 0.30 -1.03 12.08
C ILE A 16 0.11 -2.54 11.97
N VAL A 17 0.00 -3.00 10.74
CA VAL A 17 -0.13 -4.40 10.35
C VAL A 17 1.03 -4.79 9.43
N THR A 18 1.50 -6.03 9.43
CA THR A 18 2.44 -6.50 8.41
C THR A 18 1.67 -7.18 7.27
N ALA A 19 1.96 -6.80 6.02
CA ALA A 19 1.33 -7.42 4.86
C ALA A 19 1.78 -8.87 4.66
N ALA A 20 1.04 -9.63 3.85
CA ALA A 20 1.45 -10.97 3.43
C ALA A 20 2.81 -10.93 2.72
N GLY A 21 3.71 -11.83 3.12
CA GLY A 21 5.03 -11.90 2.52
C GLY A 21 6.03 -12.76 3.30
N PRO A 22 7.26 -12.92 2.79
CA PRO A 22 8.24 -13.86 3.34
C PRO A 22 8.74 -13.52 4.75
N TRP A 23 8.58 -12.29 5.22
CA TRP A 23 8.84 -11.90 6.62
C TRP A 23 7.88 -12.56 7.61
N ALA A 24 6.76 -13.09 7.15
CA ALA A 24 5.76 -13.82 7.92
C ALA A 24 5.51 -15.24 7.34
N GLY A 25 6.53 -15.85 6.74
CA GLY A 25 6.48 -17.18 6.12
C GLY A 25 6.87 -18.33 7.05
N ASN A 26 7.16 -18.06 8.32
CA ASN A 26 7.46 -19.05 9.36
C ASN A 26 7.27 -18.44 10.77
N ALA A 27 7.33 -19.30 11.81
CA ALA A 27 7.09 -18.88 13.20
C ALA A 27 8.07 -17.79 13.68
N GLU A 28 9.37 -17.88 13.34
CA GLU A 28 10.36 -16.90 13.73
C GLU A 28 10.06 -15.52 13.12
N GLY A 29 9.76 -15.45 11.83
CA GLY A 29 9.43 -14.21 11.14
C GLY A 29 8.19 -13.54 11.71
N ILE A 30 7.12 -14.32 11.93
CA ILE A 30 5.89 -13.85 12.56
C ILE A 30 6.18 -13.32 13.96
N GLN A 31 6.94 -14.08 14.78
CA GLN A 31 7.31 -13.67 16.13
C GLN A 31 8.12 -12.37 16.15
N ARG A 32 9.01 -12.17 15.17
CA ARG A 32 9.78 -10.91 15.04
C ARG A 32 8.87 -9.74 14.70
N CYS A 33 7.86 -9.90 13.83
CA CYS A 33 6.86 -8.87 13.57
C CYS A 33 6.08 -8.50 14.85
N ILE A 34 5.63 -9.50 15.61
CA ILE A 34 4.91 -9.31 16.90
C ILE A 34 5.80 -8.59 17.91
N ASN A 35 7.04 -9.03 18.06
CA ASN A 35 8.00 -8.45 19.00
C ASN A 35 8.37 -7.00 18.65
N ALA A 36 8.36 -6.66 17.37
CA ALA A 36 8.55 -5.29 16.87
C ALA A 36 7.31 -4.39 17.05
N GLY A 37 6.19 -4.93 17.55
CA GLY A 37 5.01 -4.16 17.94
C GLY A 37 3.85 -4.17 16.95
N ALA A 38 3.92 -4.92 15.84
CA ALA A 38 2.80 -5.05 14.91
C ALA A 38 1.52 -5.45 15.66
N ALA A 39 0.41 -4.80 15.36
CA ALA A 39 -0.88 -5.09 15.96
C ALA A 39 -1.56 -6.31 15.32
N ALA A 40 -1.26 -6.56 14.05
CA ALA A 40 -1.60 -7.80 13.36
C ALA A 40 -0.49 -8.20 12.40
N VAL A 41 -0.37 -9.51 12.18
CA VAL A 41 0.55 -10.09 11.20
C VAL A 41 -0.25 -10.88 10.18
N ILE A 42 -0.10 -10.53 8.91
CA ILE A 42 -0.66 -11.32 7.81
C ILE A 42 0.39 -12.31 7.35
N THR A 43 0.05 -13.60 7.35
CA THR A 43 0.97 -14.67 6.96
C THR A 43 1.38 -14.57 5.48
N GLU A 44 2.49 -15.21 5.10
CA GLU A 44 2.72 -15.53 3.69
C GLU A 44 1.51 -16.32 3.17
N THR A 45 1.08 -16.07 1.92
CA THR A 45 -0.17 -16.63 1.40
C THR A 45 -0.13 -18.15 1.36
N ILE A 46 -1.09 -18.79 2.00
CA ILE A 46 -1.23 -20.24 2.17
C ILE A 46 -2.10 -20.80 1.05
N CYS A 47 -1.67 -21.90 0.44
CA CYS A 47 -2.43 -22.66 -0.57
C CYS A 47 -2.20 -24.16 -0.37
N LEU A 48 -3.08 -25.00 -0.94
CA LEU A 48 -2.94 -26.46 -0.81
C LEU A 48 -1.85 -27.03 -1.71
N GLU A 49 -1.68 -26.46 -2.90
CA GLU A 49 -0.68 -26.93 -3.85
C GLU A 49 0.69 -26.35 -3.57
N GLU A 50 1.69 -27.20 -3.37
CA GLU A 50 3.09 -26.79 -3.36
C GLU A 50 3.47 -26.20 -4.72
N ARG A 51 4.09 -25.02 -4.71
CA ARG A 51 4.59 -24.36 -5.91
C ARG A 51 6.08 -24.11 -5.82
N GLN A 52 6.78 -24.48 -6.89
CA GLN A 52 8.21 -24.19 -7.00
C GLN A 52 8.45 -22.67 -6.98
N ARG A 53 9.36 -22.26 -6.11
CA ARG A 53 9.80 -20.85 -6.03
C ARG A 53 10.79 -20.55 -7.13
N ILE A 54 10.59 -19.45 -7.84
CA ILE A 54 11.58 -18.91 -8.77
C ILE A 54 12.70 -18.24 -7.97
N SER A 55 13.93 -18.36 -8.46
CA SER A 55 15.08 -17.66 -7.88
C SER A 55 15.90 -16.99 -9.00
N PRO A 56 16.28 -15.71 -8.86
CA PRO A 56 15.94 -14.79 -7.77
C PRO A 56 14.46 -14.39 -7.78
N ARG A 57 13.95 -14.00 -6.60
CA ARG A 57 12.56 -13.56 -6.42
C ARG A 57 12.39 -12.05 -6.30
N LEU A 58 13.49 -11.35 -6.04
CA LEU A 58 13.54 -9.90 -5.90
C LEU A 58 14.49 -9.33 -6.94
N PHE A 59 14.07 -8.22 -7.54
CA PHE A 59 14.84 -7.50 -8.55
C PHE A 59 14.80 -6.01 -8.23
N MET A 60 15.95 -5.35 -8.31
CA MET A 60 16.05 -3.92 -8.06
C MET A 60 16.91 -3.25 -9.13
N LYS A 61 16.44 -2.12 -9.64
CA LYS A 61 17.20 -1.24 -10.54
C LYS A 61 16.66 0.19 -10.39
N ASP A 62 17.56 1.16 -10.32
CA ASP A 62 17.22 2.59 -10.25
C ASP A 62 16.19 2.90 -9.14
N GLN A 63 16.33 2.27 -7.95
CA GLN A 63 15.43 2.33 -6.80
C GLN A 63 14.02 1.75 -7.06
N GLN A 64 13.82 1.09 -8.18
CA GLN A 64 12.59 0.37 -8.50
C GLN A 64 12.69 -1.06 -7.98
N LEU A 65 11.77 -1.47 -7.13
CA LEU A 65 11.73 -2.81 -6.54
C LEU A 65 10.61 -3.63 -7.19
N PHE A 66 10.97 -4.83 -7.63
CA PHE A 66 10.05 -5.81 -8.18
C PHE A 66 10.19 -7.14 -7.46
N ASN A 67 9.10 -7.88 -7.39
CA ASN A 67 9.11 -9.25 -6.90
C ASN A 67 8.37 -10.20 -7.85
N THR A 68 8.79 -11.45 -7.84
CA THR A 68 8.12 -12.59 -8.48
C THR A 68 7.75 -13.63 -7.43
N MET A 69 7.38 -13.15 -6.23
CA MET A 69 7.00 -14.01 -5.12
C MET A 69 5.64 -14.65 -5.42
N LEU A 70 5.56 -15.93 -5.09
CA LEU A 70 4.34 -16.72 -5.13
C LEU A 70 3.85 -16.94 -3.68
N TYR A 71 3.15 -18.03 -3.50
CA TYR A 71 2.61 -18.46 -2.22
C TYR A 71 3.67 -19.10 -1.32
N SER A 72 3.30 -19.40 -0.08
CA SER A 72 4.10 -20.22 0.82
C SER A 72 4.45 -21.57 0.19
N ASN A 73 5.63 -22.06 0.53
CA ASN A 73 6.06 -23.42 0.19
C ASN A 73 5.88 -24.41 1.35
N LEU A 74 5.28 -23.95 2.46
CA LEU A 74 4.93 -24.82 3.56
C LEU A 74 3.59 -25.51 3.28
N HIS A 75 3.52 -26.81 3.61
CA HIS A 75 2.26 -27.54 3.62
C HIS A 75 1.36 -27.09 4.76
N LEU A 76 0.07 -27.39 4.67
CA LEU A 76 -0.91 -26.95 5.67
C LEU A 76 -0.59 -27.49 7.08
N GLU A 77 -0.07 -28.71 7.18
CA GLU A 77 0.37 -29.33 8.44
C GLU A 77 1.62 -28.65 9.03
N GLU A 78 2.45 -28.05 8.20
CA GLU A 78 3.58 -27.25 8.66
C GLU A 78 3.10 -25.89 9.18
N TRP A 79 2.08 -25.30 8.54
CA TRP A 79 1.44 -24.09 9.03
C TRP A 79 0.77 -24.28 10.38
N GLU A 80 0.16 -25.45 10.66
CA GLU A 80 -0.35 -25.79 11.99
C GLU A 80 0.73 -25.67 13.05
N ARG A 81 1.91 -26.27 12.80
CA ARG A 81 3.08 -26.17 13.72
C ARG A 81 3.60 -24.73 13.84
N VAL A 82 3.60 -23.98 12.74
CA VAL A 82 4.00 -22.55 12.75
C VAL A 82 3.10 -21.76 13.67
N LEU A 83 1.78 -21.89 13.53
CA LEU A 83 0.79 -21.15 14.30
C LEU A 83 0.80 -21.53 15.79
N ASP A 84 1.02 -22.80 16.11
CA ASP A 84 1.15 -23.32 17.49
C ASP A 84 2.37 -22.76 18.24
N GLN A 85 3.45 -22.42 17.54
CA GLN A 85 4.71 -21.91 18.14
C GLN A 85 4.68 -20.42 18.44
N ILE A 86 3.65 -19.69 18.00
CA ILE A 86 3.62 -18.23 18.10
C ILE A 86 3.12 -17.79 19.47
N ASP A 87 3.93 -17.03 20.19
CA ASP A 87 3.47 -16.22 21.32
C ASP A 87 2.80 -14.94 20.78
N ARG A 88 1.49 -14.96 20.67
CA ARG A 88 0.69 -13.89 20.07
C ARG A 88 0.74 -12.60 20.84
N LYS A 89 0.96 -12.64 22.15
CA LYS A 89 0.76 -11.48 23.02
C LYS A 89 -0.60 -10.85 22.72
N ASP A 90 -0.60 -9.56 22.32
CA ASP A 90 -1.83 -8.83 21.95
C ASP A 90 -2.00 -8.69 20.41
N ALA A 91 -1.17 -9.37 19.61
CA ALA A 91 -1.24 -9.28 18.16
C ALA A 91 -2.25 -10.27 17.56
N LYS A 92 -2.93 -9.86 16.50
CA LYS A 92 -3.81 -10.71 15.71
C LYS A 92 -3.04 -11.43 14.61
N ILE A 93 -3.44 -12.67 14.31
CA ILE A 93 -2.89 -13.45 13.20
C ILE A 93 -3.96 -13.56 12.12
N ILE A 94 -3.67 -12.98 10.96
CA ILE A 94 -4.52 -12.99 9.78
C ILE A 94 -3.88 -13.95 8.78
N CYS A 95 -4.56 -15.02 8.41
CA CYS A 95 -4.01 -15.95 7.43
C CYS A 95 -4.38 -15.50 6.02
N SER A 96 -3.35 -15.16 5.20
CA SER A 96 -3.54 -14.92 3.77
C SER A 96 -3.72 -16.25 3.05
N ILE A 97 -4.75 -16.35 2.20
CA ILE A 97 -5.12 -17.59 1.51
C ILE A 97 -5.33 -17.39 0.02
N TRP A 98 -5.09 -18.43 -0.73
CA TRP A 98 -5.42 -18.54 -2.15
C TRP A 98 -5.79 -19.97 -2.50
N GLY A 99 -6.76 -20.14 -3.37
CA GLY A 99 -7.21 -21.44 -3.86
C GLY A 99 -7.75 -21.37 -5.29
N THR A 100 -7.99 -22.53 -5.89
CA THR A 100 -8.40 -22.67 -7.29
C THR A 100 -9.88 -23.02 -7.45
N SER A 101 -10.58 -23.28 -6.34
CA SER A 101 -12.00 -23.61 -6.32
C SER A 101 -12.68 -23.14 -5.02
N ALA A 102 -14.00 -23.00 -5.06
CA ALA A 102 -14.81 -22.66 -3.89
C ALA A 102 -14.63 -23.67 -2.75
N SER A 103 -14.59 -24.96 -3.07
CA SER A 103 -14.39 -26.04 -2.09
C SER A 103 -12.99 -25.98 -1.45
N GLU A 104 -11.95 -25.65 -2.21
CA GLU A 104 -10.60 -25.47 -1.70
C GLU A 104 -10.55 -24.27 -0.74
N MET A 105 -11.16 -23.15 -1.11
CA MET A 105 -11.21 -21.96 -0.27
C MET A 105 -11.94 -22.22 1.05
N ALA A 106 -13.10 -22.86 1.01
CA ALA A 106 -13.85 -23.26 2.19
C ALA A 106 -13.05 -24.20 3.10
N TYR A 107 -12.39 -25.20 2.53
CA TYR A 107 -11.54 -26.13 3.27
C TYR A 107 -10.37 -25.44 3.96
N LEU A 108 -9.61 -24.62 3.21
CA LEU A 108 -8.48 -23.83 3.76
C LEU A 108 -8.96 -22.92 4.88
N GLY A 109 -10.01 -22.16 4.64
CA GLY A 109 -10.55 -21.24 5.63
C GLY A 109 -10.93 -21.93 6.92
N LYS A 110 -11.65 -23.06 6.84
CA LYS A 110 -12.07 -23.82 8.02
C LYS A 110 -10.90 -24.43 8.77
N LYS A 111 -9.88 -24.90 8.08
CA LYS A 111 -8.67 -25.43 8.70
C LYS A 111 -7.91 -24.34 9.45
N LEU A 112 -7.70 -23.19 8.83
CA LEU A 112 -6.97 -22.07 9.44
C LEU A 112 -7.74 -21.43 10.60
N GLU A 113 -9.07 -21.33 10.52
CA GLU A 113 -9.91 -20.96 11.67
C GLU A 113 -9.68 -21.92 12.85
N ASN A 114 -9.70 -23.21 12.61
CA ASN A 114 -9.47 -24.24 13.65
C ASN A 114 -8.04 -24.21 14.20
N MET A 115 -7.05 -23.76 13.42
CA MET A 115 -5.67 -23.50 13.85
C MET A 115 -5.55 -22.18 14.61
N GLY A 116 -6.65 -21.44 14.77
CA GLY A 116 -6.74 -20.22 15.57
C GLY A 116 -6.40 -18.94 14.82
N ALA A 117 -6.57 -18.87 13.51
CA ALA A 117 -6.54 -17.59 12.80
C ALA A 117 -7.60 -16.63 13.36
N ASP A 118 -7.26 -15.35 13.52
CA ASP A 118 -8.21 -14.32 13.97
C ASP A 118 -9.05 -13.79 12.79
N ALA A 119 -8.53 -13.84 11.57
CA ALA A 119 -9.20 -13.47 10.33
C ALA A 119 -8.51 -14.13 9.12
N LEU A 120 -9.16 -14.05 7.96
CA LEU A 120 -8.60 -14.50 6.68
C LEU A 120 -8.47 -13.32 5.72
N GLU A 121 -7.39 -13.31 4.89
CA GLU A 121 -7.22 -12.38 3.78
C GLU A 121 -7.18 -13.17 2.46
N ILE A 122 -8.17 -12.98 1.57
CA ILE A 122 -8.16 -13.61 0.25
C ILE A 122 -7.24 -12.82 -0.68
N SER A 123 -6.26 -13.49 -1.30
CA SER A 123 -5.41 -12.90 -2.33
C SER A 123 -6.10 -12.98 -3.69
N LEU A 124 -6.58 -11.82 -4.21
CA LEU A 124 -7.29 -11.75 -5.49
C LEU A 124 -6.38 -11.41 -6.68
N SER A 125 -5.12 -11.07 -6.46
CA SER A 125 -4.22 -10.50 -7.47
C SER A 125 -3.00 -11.37 -7.79
N ALA A 126 -2.70 -12.37 -7.00
CA ALA A 126 -1.53 -13.23 -7.19
C ALA A 126 -1.93 -14.58 -7.82
N PRO A 127 -1.01 -15.24 -8.58
CA PRO A 127 0.32 -14.76 -8.95
C PRO A 127 0.31 -13.84 -10.18
N ILE A 128 0.96 -12.71 -10.06
CA ILE A 128 1.16 -11.79 -11.18
C ILE A 128 1.98 -12.50 -12.27
N GLY A 129 1.47 -12.49 -13.53
CA GLY A 129 2.16 -13.16 -14.66
C GLY A 129 1.73 -14.60 -14.94
N SER A 130 0.86 -15.20 -14.13
CA SER A 130 0.26 -16.50 -14.46
C SER A 130 -0.60 -16.43 -15.72
N ARG A 131 -0.60 -17.54 -16.48
CA ARG A 131 -1.54 -17.75 -17.61
C ARG A 131 -2.84 -18.40 -17.17
N ASN A 132 -2.88 -18.94 -15.96
CA ASN A 132 -4.08 -19.56 -15.41
C ASN A 132 -5.11 -18.48 -15.08
N LYS A 133 -6.40 -18.81 -15.19
CA LYS A 133 -7.48 -17.98 -14.67
C LYS A 133 -7.22 -17.78 -13.16
N LEU A 134 -7.16 -16.54 -12.74
CA LEU A 134 -7.02 -16.18 -11.35
C LEU A 134 -8.41 -15.86 -10.80
N ILE A 135 -8.58 -16.06 -9.50
CA ILE A 135 -9.62 -15.35 -8.76
C ILE A 135 -9.26 -13.88 -8.91
N SER A 136 -10.00 -13.18 -9.73
CA SER A 136 -9.73 -11.78 -10.04
C SER A 136 -11.02 -11.08 -10.38
N TYR A 137 -11.01 -9.78 -10.39
CA TYR A 137 -12.15 -8.94 -10.65
C TYR A 137 -12.86 -9.21 -12.01
N HIS A 138 -12.27 -10.01 -12.88
CA HIS A 138 -12.90 -10.46 -14.15
C HIS A 138 -13.31 -11.95 -14.14
N SER A 139 -13.19 -12.65 -12.99
CA SER A 139 -13.62 -14.03 -12.92
C SER A 139 -15.07 -14.11 -12.45
N PRO A 140 -16.00 -14.70 -13.21
CA PRO A 140 -17.36 -14.91 -12.76
C PRO A 140 -17.46 -15.83 -11.53
N ASP A 141 -16.40 -16.58 -11.25
CA ASP A 141 -16.36 -17.55 -10.14
C ASP A 141 -15.88 -16.88 -8.81
N THR A 142 -15.46 -15.60 -8.82
CA THR A 142 -14.89 -14.94 -7.63
C THR A 142 -15.91 -14.80 -6.52
N GLU A 143 -17.14 -14.43 -6.85
CA GLU A 143 -18.25 -14.31 -5.89
C GLU A 143 -18.55 -15.66 -5.22
N ASP A 144 -18.63 -16.73 -6.00
CA ASP A 144 -18.88 -18.10 -5.49
C ASP A 144 -17.76 -18.55 -4.52
N PHE A 145 -16.51 -18.21 -4.81
CA PHE A 145 -15.38 -18.53 -3.93
C PHE A 145 -15.47 -17.82 -2.60
N ILE A 146 -15.84 -16.53 -2.63
CA ILE A 146 -15.96 -15.72 -1.43
C ILE A 146 -17.15 -16.17 -0.59
N HIS A 147 -18.31 -16.39 -1.20
CA HIS A 147 -19.49 -16.93 -0.52
C HIS A 147 -19.19 -18.26 0.16
N ALA A 148 -18.58 -19.22 -0.57
CA ALA A 148 -18.25 -20.52 0.00
C ALA A 148 -17.30 -20.42 1.20
N LEU A 149 -16.39 -19.45 1.20
CA LEU A 149 -15.50 -19.20 2.32
C LEU A 149 -16.26 -18.54 3.49
N VAL A 150 -16.96 -17.46 3.23
CA VAL A 150 -17.71 -16.68 4.27
C VAL A 150 -18.75 -17.55 4.96
N ASP A 151 -19.48 -18.39 4.22
CA ASP A 151 -20.48 -19.30 4.77
C ASP A 151 -19.90 -20.44 5.63
N THR A 152 -18.60 -20.71 5.48
CA THR A 152 -17.92 -21.83 6.16
C THR A 152 -17.24 -21.41 7.46
N VAL A 153 -16.77 -20.17 7.58
CA VAL A 153 -16.01 -19.68 8.72
C VAL A 153 -16.80 -18.70 9.57
N ASN A 154 -16.44 -18.59 10.88
CA ASN A 154 -17.04 -17.61 11.78
C ASN A 154 -16.12 -16.40 12.04
N ILE A 155 -14.91 -16.41 11.49
CA ILE A 155 -13.94 -15.31 11.59
C ILE A 155 -14.06 -14.37 10.40
N PRO A 156 -13.67 -13.09 10.53
CA PRO A 156 -13.76 -12.12 9.46
C PRO A 156 -12.98 -12.55 8.21
N VAL A 157 -13.55 -12.28 7.03
CA VAL A 157 -12.93 -12.51 5.73
C VAL A 157 -12.66 -11.17 5.08
N MET A 158 -11.41 -10.89 4.70
CA MET A 158 -10.97 -9.66 4.06
C MET A 158 -10.53 -9.95 2.62
N ALA A 159 -10.71 -8.99 1.72
CA ALA A 159 -10.27 -9.11 0.33
C ALA A 159 -9.03 -8.23 0.07
N LYS A 160 -7.93 -8.86 -0.38
CA LYS A 160 -6.73 -8.15 -0.88
C LYS A 160 -6.94 -7.77 -2.34
N LEU A 161 -7.01 -6.48 -2.60
CA LEU A 161 -7.34 -5.90 -3.89
C LEU A 161 -6.09 -5.52 -4.69
N SER A 162 -6.12 -5.81 -6.00
CA SER A 162 -5.21 -5.17 -6.96
C SER A 162 -5.65 -3.73 -7.23
N TYR A 163 -4.82 -2.98 -7.96
CA TYR A 163 -5.19 -1.64 -8.44
C TYR A 163 -6.48 -1.68 -9.27
N GLU A 164 -6.60 -2.66 -10.17
CA GLU A 164 -7.75 -2.82 -11.07
C GLU A 164 -9.02 -3.12 -10.29
N SER A 165 -8.98 -4.05 -9.37
CA SER A 165 -10.14 -4.43 -8.55
C SER A 165 -10.56 -3.32 -7.59
N ALA A 166 -9.60 -2.60 -6.98
CA ALA A 166 -9.87 -1.46 -6.11
C ALA A 166 -10.49 -0.27 -6.87
N SER A 167 -10.30 -0.20 -8.19
CA SER A 167 -10.84 0.86 -9.05
C SER A 167 -12.25 0.59 -9.58
N SER A 168 -12.85 -0.56 -9.26
CA SER A 168 -14.17 -0.98 -9.76
C SER A 168 -15.23 -0.91 -8.66
N PRO A 169 -16.09 0.13 -8.61
CA PRO A 169 -17.15 0.24 -7.61
C PRO A 169 -18.13 -0.94 -7.62
N ASP A 170 -18.45 -1.45 -8.81
CA ASP A 170 -19.38 -2.59 -8.97
C ASP A 170 -18.78 -3.85 -8.34
N PHE A 171 -17.51 -4.13 -8.61
CA PHE A 171 -16.82 -5.27 -8.02
C PHE A 171 -16.68 -5.15 -6.49
N LEU A 172 -16.42 -3.95 -5.98
CA LEU A 172 -16.39 -3.72 -4.53
C LEU A 172 -17.75 -4.03 -3.91
N LYS A 173 -18.83 -3.66 -4.59
CA LYS A 173 -20.20 -3.96 -4.14
C LYS A 173 -20.51 -5.46 -4.17
N GLU A 174 -20.04 -6.17 -5.20
CA GLU A 174 -20.13 -7.64 -5.26
C GLU A 174 -19.43 -8.30 -4.07
N LEU A 175 -18.21 -7.85 -3.75
CA LEU A 175 -17.46 -8.34 -2.58
C LEU A 175 -18.16 -8.06 -1.25
N GLU A 176 -18.73 -6.86 -1.09
CA GLU A 176 -19.52 -6.52 0.10
C GLU A 176 -20.76 -7.42 0.23
N ASN A 177 -21.48 -7.64 -0.87
CA ASN A 177 -22.66 -8.52 -0.90
C ASN A 177 -22.29 -9.98 -0.60
N ALA A 178 -21.09 -10.42 -1.03
CA ALA A 178 -20.55 -11.73 -0.71
C ALA A 178 -20.10 -11.89 0.76
N GLY A 179 -20.17 -10.83 1.56
CA GLY A 179 -19.90 -10.88 3.00
C GLY A 179 -18.46 -10.57 3.41
N VAL A 180 -17.67 -9.94 2.53
CA VAL A 180 -16.32 -9.44 2.89
C VAL A 180 -16.46 -8.39 4.00
N SER A 181 -15.63 -8.51 5.03
CA SER A 181 -15.68 -7.68 6.25
C SER A 181 -14.70 -6.49 6.22
N ALA A 182 -13.70 -6.49 5.34
CA ALA A 182 -12.75 -5.40 5.17
C ALA A 182 -12.02 -5.53 3.82
N PHE A 183 -11.45 -4.42 3.34
CA PHE A 183 -10.58 -4.39 2.16
C PHE A 183 -9.13 -4.16 2.55
N SER A 184 -8.22 -4.94 1.95
CA SER A 184 -6.78 -4.66 1.94
C SER A 184 -6.38 -4.10 0.58
N ALA A 185 -5.76 -2.93 0.50
CA ALA A 185 -5.42 -2.30 -0.77
C ALA A 185 -4.20 -1.37 -0.68
N ILE A 186 -3.38 -1.37 -1.69
CA ILE A 186 -3.38 -2.21 -2.88
C ILE A 186 -2.24 -3.23 -2.83
N ASP A 187 -2.41 -4.33 -3.57
CA ASP A 187 -1.30 -5.23 -3.83
C ASP A 187 -0.29 -4.59 -4.80
N ALA A 188 0.85 -5.26 -5.03
CA ALA A 188 1.88 -4.78 -5.95
C ALA A 188 1.31 -4.55 -7.37
N LEU A 189 1.79 -3.50 -8.04
CA LEU A 189 1.40 -3.21 -9.42
C LEU A 189 2.09 -4.17 -10.40
N LYS A 190 1.39 -4.60 -11.43
CA LYS A 190 1.99 -5.44 -12.48
C LYS A 190 3.00 -4.65 -13.30
N GLY A 191 4.22 -5.18 -13.45
CA GLY A 191 5.25 -4.51 -14.22
C GLY A 191 6.40 -5.40 -14.68
N LEU A 192 7.33 -4.77 -15.40
CA LEU A 192 8.60 -5.36 -15.84
C LEU A 192 9.74 -4.41 -15.48
N LEU A 193 10.85 -4.95 -14.94
CA LEU A 193 12.02 -4.16 -14.56
C LEU A 193 12.73 -3.52 -15.76
N GLY A 194 12.61 -4.10 -16.94
CA GLY A 194 13.20 -3.58 -18.16
C GLY A 194 13.85 -4.64 -19.05
N VAL A 195 14.58 -4.17 -20.06
CA VAL A 195 15.25 -4.98 -21.07
C VAL A 195 16.75 -4.65 -21.06
N ASP A 196 17.59 -5.68 -21.09
CA ASP A 196 19.00 -5.57 -21.43
C ASP A 196 19.07 -5.43 -22.96
N ILE A 197 19.30 -4.22 -23.46
CA ILE A 197 19.27 -3.91 -24.88
C ILE A 197 20.43 -4.55 -25.65
N GLU A 198 21.58 -4.71 -25.01
CA GLU A 198 22.76 -5.32 -25.63
C GLU A 198 22.56 -6.84 -25.79
N ARG A 199 22.02 -7.48 -24.75
CA ARG A 199 21.75 -8.92 -24.77
C ARG A 199 20.38 -9.28 -25.31
N LYS A 200 19.54 -8.30 -25.63
CA LYS A 200 18.16 -8.47 -26.17
C LYS A 200 17.31 -9.41 -25.34
N ARG A 201 17.37 -9.28 -24.00
CA ARG A 201 16.62 -10.13 -23.07
C ARG A 201 16.03 -9.33 -21.90
N LEU A 202 15.00 -9.87 -21.28
CA LEU A 202 14.41 -9.28 -20.10
C LEU A 202 15.37 -9.31 -18.90
N LEU A 203 15.29 -8.30 -18.04
CA LEU A 203 16.05 -8.24 -16.77
C LEU A 203 15.42 -9.12 -15.68
N MET A 204 14.18 -9.57 -15.89
CA MET A 204 13.48 -10.54 -15.03
C MET A 204 12.72 -11.53 -15.91
N PRO A 205 12.51 -12.78 -15.46
CA PRO A 205 12.02 -13.86 -16.32
C PRO A 205 10.53 -13.77 -16.68
N THR A 206 9.75 -13.00 -15.94
CA THR A 206 8.30 -12.87 -16.11
C THR A 206 7.83 -11.50 -15.61
N TYR A 207 6.55 -11.20 -15.77
CA TYR A 207 5.93 -10.07 -15.07
C TYR A 207 6.07 -10.24 -13.55
N GLY A 208 6.33 -9.15 -12.86
CA GLY A 208 6.44 -9.12 -11.41
C GLY A 208 5.58 -8.04 -10.79
N GLY A 209 5.48 -8.09 -9.47
CA GLY A 209 4.87 -7.04 -8.67
C GLY A 209 5.84 -5.88 -8.49
N TYR A 210 5.53 -4.72 -9.07
CA TYR A 210 6.21 -3.46 -8.79
C TYR A 210 5.77 -2.95 -7.41
N THR A 211 6.71 -2.71 -6.53
CA THR A 211 6.49 -2.38 -5.13
C THR A 211 7.52 -1.34 -4.63
N GLY A 212 7.51 -1.04 -3.34
CA GLY A 212 8.42 -0.06 -2.73
C GLY A 212 7.85 1.36 -2.74
N ALA A 213 8.68 2.34 -2.36
CA ALA A 213 8.25 3.73 -2.14
C ALA A 213 7.53 4.38 -3.34
N ASN A 214 7.90 3.96 -4.55
CA ASN A 214 7.42 4.57 -5.78
C ASN A 214 5.95 4.32 -6.08
N ILE A 215 5.32 3.27 -5.48
CA ILE A 215 3.88 3.00 -5.69
C ILE A 215 2.99 3.78 -4.72
N ARG A 216 3.55 4.44 -3.68
CA ARG A 216 2.75 5.14 -2.66
C ARG A 216 1.73 6.13 -3.22
N PRO A 217 2.06 7.02 -4.20
CA PRO A 217 1.06 7.96 -4.73
C PRO A 217 -0.16 7.27 -5.33
N VAL A 218 0.04 6.12 -5.99
CA VAL A 218 -1.05 5.31 -6.52
C VAL A 218 -1.88 4.69 -5.39
N SER A 219 -1.21 4.17 -4.36
CA SER A 219 -1.87 3.56 -3.21
C SER A 219 -2.68 4.58 -2.38
N LEU A 220 -2.18 5.81 -2.22
CA LEU A 220 -2.93 6.90 -1.56
C LEU A 220 -4.21 7.24 -2.33
N ALA A 221 -4.14 7.36 -3.66
CA ALA A 221 -5.31 7.60 -4.50
C ALA A 221 -6.34 6.48 -4.35
N MET A 222 -5.90 5.21 -4.35
CA MET A 222 -6.79 4.06 -4.18
C MET A 222 -7.44 4.03 -2.79
N THR A 223 -6.71 4.37 -1.72
CA THR A 223 -7.28 4.47 -0.38
C THR A 223 -8.40 5.51 -0.33
N ALA A 224 -8.17 6.70 -0.89
CA ALA A 224 -9.18 7.75 -0.96
C ALA A 224 -10.41 7.32 -1.76
N MET A 225 -10.21 6.67 -2.92
CA MET A 225 -11.31 6.15 -3.75
C MET A 225 -12.11 5.07 -3.03
N LEU A 226 -11.45 4.09 -2.42
CA LEU A 226 -12.11 3.03 -1.64
C LEU A 226 -12.98 3.63 -0.53
N ARG A 227 -12.48 4.65 0.18
CA ARG A 227 -13.27 5.31 1.23
C ARG A 227 -14.49 6.05 0.69
N GLN A 228 -14.46 6.51 -0.56
CA GLN A 228 -15.62 7.13 -1.22
C GLN A 228 -16.67 6.07 -1.62
N TYR A 229 -16.25 4.85 -1.97
CA TYR A 229 -17.14 3.80 -2.47
C TYR A 229 -17.64 2.84 -1.40
N SER A 230 -16.90 2.66 -0.29
CA SER A 230 -17.21 1.68 0.74
C SER A 230 -17.15 2.26 2.15
N GLN A 231 -18.00 1.73 3.03
CA GLN A 231 -17.93 2.01 4.48
C GLN A 231 -17.16 0.93 5.26
N LEU A 232 -16.80 -0.18 4.63
CA LEU A 232 -16.00 -1.22 5.28
C LEU A 232 -14.63 -0.69 5.74
N PRO A 233 -14.05 -1.28 6.77
CA PRO A 233 -12.66 -1.00 7.15
C PRO A 233 -11.70 -1.20 5.99
N ILE A 234 -10.71 -0.31 5.87
CA ILE A 234 -9.67 -0.37 4.84
C ILE A 234 -8.31 -0.53 5.50
N ILE A 235 -7.59 -1.58 5.12
CA ILE A 235 -6.20 -1.76 5.48
C ILE A 235 -5.36 -1.34 4.27
N SER A 236 -4.78 -0.14 4.31
CA SER A 236 -4.03 0.39 3.18
C SER A 236 -2.60 -0.13 3.13
N SER A 237 -2.07 -0.34 1.94
CA SER A 237 -0.70 -0.78 1.72
C SER A 237 -0.10 -0.13 0.47
N GLY A 238 1.24 -0.06 0.45
CA GLY A 238 2.03 0.38 -0.70
C GLY A 238 2.93 1.58 -0.42
N GLY A 239 4.24 1.33 -0.41
CA GLY A 239 5.26 2.36 -0.36
C GLY A 239 5.49 3.03 0.99
N VAL A 240 5.04 2.44 2.09
CA VAL A 240 5.25 2.96 3.45
C VAL A 240 6.70 2.72 3.88
N LEU A 241 7.43 3.79 4.24
CA LEU A 241 8.78 3.75 4.79
C LEU A 241 8.96 4.56 6.07
N HIS A 242 8.07 5.52 6.35
CA HIS A 242 8.15 6.45 7.46
C HIS A 242 6.76 6.62 8.08
N PHE A 243 6.71 7.13 9.32
CA PHE A 243 5.45 7.32 10.03
C PHE A 243 4.52 8.34 9.34
N GLU A 244 5.08 9.35 8.68
CA GLU A 244 4.30 10.32 7.89
C GLU A 244 3.48 9.62 6.80
N HIS A 245 4.05 8.58 6.18
CA HIS A 245 3.34 7.81 5.17
C HIS A 245 2.15 7.03 5.77
N VAL A 246 2.26 6.60 7.03
CA VAL A 246 1.13 5.98 7.75
C VAL A 246 0.04 7.01 8.00
N LEU A 247 0.42 8.20 8.48
CA LEU A 247 -0.52 9.30 8.73
C LEU A 247 -1.26 9.71 7.45
N GLU A 248 -0.56 9.78 6.29
CA GLU A 248 -1.19 10.06 4.99
C GLU A 248 -2.34 9.08 4.70
N PHE A 249 -2.11 7.77 4.88
CA PHE A 249 -3.15 6.76 4.66
C PHE A 249 -4.31 6.88 5.66
N LEU A 250 -4.01 7.07 6.94
CA LEU A 250 -5.04 7.25 7.97
C LEU A 250 -5.89 8.50 7.68
N MET A 251 -5.27 9.62 7.32
CA MET A 251 -5.97 10.86 6.96
C MET A 251 -6.81 10.73 5.68
N LEU A 252 -6.54 9.74 4.82
CA LEU A 252 -7.36 9.36 3.67
C LEU A 252 -8.39 8.26 3.98
N GLY A 253 -8.60 7.93 5.26
CA GLY A 253 -9.68 7.07 5.73
C GLY A 253 -9.31 5.60 5.89
N ALA A 254 -8.03 5.22 5.82
CA ALA A 254 -7.59 3.89 6.21
C ALA A 254 -7.87 3.64 7.71
N THR A 255 -8.24 2.41 8.05
CA THR A 255 -8.38 1.93 9.43
C THR A 255 -7.04 1.48 9.99
N ALA A 256 -6.25 0.81 9.16
CA ALA A 256 -4.91 0.35 9.48
C ALA A 256 -4.01 0.42 8.24
N VAL A 257 -2.70 0.29 8.43
CA VAL A 257 -1.70 0.41 7.36
C VAL A 257 -0.74 -0.77 7.39
N GLN A 258 -0.58 -1.42 6.24
CA GLN A 258 0.32 -2.56 6.08
C GLN A 258 1.74 -2.13 5.71
N LEU A 259 2.72 -2.73 6.38
CA LEU A 259 4.13 -2.67 6.02
C LEU A 259 4.54 -3.93 5.26
N ALA A 260 5.19 -3.78 4.12
CA ALA A 260 5.67 -4.87 3.26
C ALA A 260 7.15 -4.70 2.93
N SER A 261 7.47 -4.06 1.80
CA SER A 261 8.84 -3.86 1.33
C SER A 261 9.75 -3.10 2.31
N ALA A 262 9.19 -2.30 3.20
CA ALA A 262 9.95 -1.65 4.28
C ALA A 262 10.66 -2.69 5.15
N ILE A 263 9.98 -3.78 5.52
CA ILE A 263 10.56 -4.85 6.34
C ILE A 263 11.68 -5.56 5.59
N GLN A 264 11.53 -5.80 4.28
CA GLN A 264 12.57 -6.41 3.46
C GLN A 264 13.82 -5.53 3.31
N LEU A 265 13.63 -4.22 3.19
CA LEU A 265 14.70 -3.28 2.93
C LEU A 265 15.42 -2.82 4.20
N HIS A 266 14.71 -2.75 5.34
CA HIS A 266 15.21 -2.14 6.56
C HIS A 266 15.18 -3.07 7.79
N GLY A 267 14.66 -4.31 7.63
CA GLY A 267 14.49 -5.25 8.75
C GLY A 267 13.26 -4.97 9.60
N TYR A 268 13.05 -5.78 10.63
CA TYR A 268 11.83 -5.76 11.46
C TYR A 268 11.74 -4.53 12.36
N ASP A 269 12.87 -3.93 12.74
CA ASP A 269 12.92 -2.77 13.64
C ASP A 269 12.25 -1.52 13.04
N ILE A 270 12.04 -1.49 11.74
CA ILE A 270 11.27 -0.44 11.07
C ILE A 270 9.84 -0.33 11.62
N ILE A 271 9.25 -1.46 12.05
CA ILE A 271 7.90 -1.52 12.62
C ILE A 271 7.83 -0.69 13.89
N SER A 272 8.70 -0.98 14.88
CA SER A 272 8.74 -0.25 16.14
C SER A 272 9.13 1.22 15.97
N SER A 273 10.04 1.51 15.04
CA SER A 273 10.44 2.89 14.72
C SER A 273 9.26 3.72 14.19
N ILE A 274 8.47 3.17 13.27
CA ILE A 274 7.28 3.84 12.72
C ILE A 274 6.23 4.05 13.82
N ILE A 275 5.94 3.03 14.64
CA ILE A 275 4.95 3.13 15.73
C ILE A 275 5.36 4.23 16.69
N THR A 276 6.59 4.19 17.22
CA THR A 276 7.07 5.17 18.20
C THR A 276 7.04 6.60 17.66
N SER A 277 7.44 6.79 16.39
CA SER A 277 7.44 8.09 15.75
C SER A 277 6.03 8.63 15.52
N MET A 278 5.10 7.76 15.10
CA MET A 278 3.69 8.09 14.92
C MET A 278 3.04 8.50 16.25
N GLU A 279 3.21 7.72 17.30
CA GLU A 279 2.68 8.02 18.64
C GLU A 279 3.25 9.32 19.20
N THR A 280 4.55 9.57 19.01
CA THR A 280 5.21 10.82 19.39
C THR A 280 4.61 12.01 18.66
N TRP A 281 4.39 11.89 17.36
CA TRP A 281 3.77 12.95 16.55
C TRP A 281 2.33 13.20 16.99
N MET A 282 1.52 12.16 17.16
CA MET A 282 0.13 12.25 17.63
C MET A 282 0.04 12.98 18.97
N ALA A 283 0.85 12.57 19.94
CA ALA A 283 0.89 13.17 21.27
C ALA A 283 1.31 14.66 21.20
N SER A 284 2.32 14.99 20.39
CA SER A 284 2.81 16.39 20.25
C SER A 284 1.80 17.32 19.59
N HIS A 285 0.82 16.79 18.85
CA HIS A 285 -0.27 17.54 18.22
C HIS A 285 -1.59 17.47 19.01
N GLY A 286 -1.59 16.82 20.18
CA GLY A 286 -2.74 16.76 21.08
C GLY A 286 -3.84 15.78 20.64
N TYR A 287 -3.54 14.86 19.71
CA TYR A 287 -4.46 13.81 19.32
C TYR A 287 -4.51 12.69 20.37
N THR A 288 -5.71 12.20 20.65
CA THR A 288 -5.97 11.20 21.68
C THR A 288 -6.19 9.80 21.14
N GLY A 289 -6.51 9.68 19.83
CA GLY A 289 -6.76 8.43 19.15
C GLY A 289 -6.63 8.57 17.63
N ILE A 290 -6.57 7.44 16.94
CA ILE A 290 -6.50 7.39 15.46
C ILE A 290 -7.74 8.01 14.82
N GLU A 291 -8.89 7.90 15.48
CA GLU A 291 -10.16 8.47 14.98
C GLU A 291 -10.10 10.00 14.85
N ASP A 292 -9.27 10.69 15.64
CA ASP A 292 -9.11 12.14 15.56
C ASP A 292 -8.54 12.61 14.21
N ILE A 293 -7.82 11.73 13.50
CA ILE A 293 -7.16 12.06 12.23
C ILE A 293 -7.71 11.24 11.05
N ARG A 294 -8.51 10.18 11.31
CA ARG A 294 -8.99 9.31 10.23
C ARG A 294 -9.91 10.04 9.27
N GLY A 295 -9.53 10.06 7.99
CA GLY A 295 -10.34 10.63 6.91
C GLY A 295 -10.36 12.16 6.85
N VAL A 296 -9.65 12.88 7.72
CA VAL A 296 -9.71 14.35 7.79
C VAL A 296 -9.27 15.04 6.50
N ALA A 297 -8.38 14.43 5.72
CA ALA A 297 -7.89 14.98 4.46
C ALA A 297 -8.89 14.82 3.30
N LEU A 298 -9.87 13.91 3.42
CA LEU A 298 -10.86 13.66 2.36
C LEU A 298 -11.73 14.89 2.07
N ALA A 299 -11.98 15.74 3.06
CA ALA A 299 -12.74 16.96 2.86
C ALA A 299 -12.08 17.97 1.90
N SER A 300 -10.77 17.84 1.66
CA SER A 300 -10.04 18.67 0.70
C SER A 300 -9.95 18.06 -0.70
N LEU A 301 -10.33 16.78 -0.86
CA LEU A 301 -10.38 16.10 -2.15
C LEU A 301 -11.68 16.50 -2.89
N ARG A 302 -11.55 17.16 -4.03
CA ARG A 302 -12.68 17.65 -4.82
C ARG A 302 -12.73 16.96 -6.18
N PRO A 303 -13.93 16.71 -6.73
CA PRO A 303 -14.09 16.37 -8.15
C PRO A 303 -13.46 17.45 -9.03
N PHE A 304 -12.96 17.04 -10.19
CA PHE A 304 -12.29 17.97 -11.11
C PHE A 304 -13.21 19.15 -11.53
N GLU A 305 -14.50 18.86 -11.67
CA GLU A 305 -15.55 19.81 -12.06
C GLU A 305 -15.77 20.90 -11.01
N ASP A 306 -15.48 20.63 -9.73
CA ASP A 306 -15.64 21.56 -8.63
C ASP A 306 -14.39 22.43 -8.38
N ILE A 307 -13.31 22.19 -9.14
CA ILE A 307 -12.09 22.98 -9.03
C ILE A 307 -12.30 24.29 -9.79
N VAL A 308 -12.40 25.38 -9.06
CA VAL A 308 -12.45 26.72 -9.67
C VAL A 308 -11.04 27.08 -10.14
N PRO A 309 -10.83 27.23 -11.49
CA PRO A 309 -9.55 27.66 -11.99
C PRO A 309 -9.20 29.06 -11.47
N SER A 310 -8.09 29.16 -10.79
CA SER A 310 -7.56 30.46 -10.36
C SER A 310 -6.22 30.70 -11.03
N PRO A 311 -6.00 31.89 -11.60
CA PRO A 311 -4.74 32.19 -12.23
C PRO A 311 -3.64 32.23 -11.17
N LEU A 312 -2.73 31.28 -11.24
CA LEU A 312 -1.54 31.24 -10.41
C LEU A 312 -0.34 31.82 -11.16
N ALA A 313 0.57 32.40 -10.42
CA ALA A 313 1.89 32.77 -10.90
C ALA A 313 2.94 32.38 -9.88
N ILE A 314 4.20 32.41 -10.26
CA ILE A 314 5.29 32.23 -9.34
C ILE A 314 5.78 33.56 -8.79
N THR A 315 6.19 33.57 -7.54
CA THR A 315 6.95 34.65 -6.92
C THR A 315 8.31 34.12 -6.45
N ILE A 316 9.26 35.03 -6.33
CA ILE A 316 10.61 34.77 -5.83
C ILE A 316 10.68 35.30 -4.42
N THR A 317 10.92 34.44 -3.44
CA THR A 317 10.93 34.84 -2.02
C THR A 317 12.27 35.32 -1.54
N GLU A 318 13.36 34.82 -2.18
CA GLU A 318 14.74 35.18 -1.84
C GLU A 318 15.61 35.20 -3.11
N PRO A 319 16.71 35.96 -3.13
CA PRO A 319 17.64 35.95 -4.25
C PRO A 319 18.27 34.57 -4.45
N CYS A 320 18.31 34.10 -5.71
CA CYS A 320 18.95 32.85 -6.07
C CYS A 320 20.47 32.95 -5.92
N ARG A 321 21.06 32.11 -5.09
CA ARG A 321 22.51 32.06 -4.84
C ARG A 321 23.25 31.11 -5.79
N ARG A 322 22.54 30.30 -6.57
CA ARG A 322 23.12 29.30 -7.49
C ARG A 322 23.25 29.87 -8.89
N LEU A 323 24.36 30.53 -9.17
CA LEU A 323 24.57 31.26 -10.42
C LEU A 323 24.53 30.37 -11.67
N ASP A 324 25.03 29.12 -11.57
CA ASP A 324 25.08 28.16 -12.67
C ASP A 324 23.84 27.25 -12.78
N CYS A 325 22.87 27.37 -11.86
CA CYS A 325 21.67 26.56 -11.87
C CYS A 325 20.69 27.07 -12.93
N THR A 326 20.25 26.18 -13.81
CA THR A 326 19.30 26.49 -14.90
C THR A 326 17.96 25.77 -14.74
N LEU A 327 17.73 25.04 -13.65
CA LEU A 327 16.59 24.13 -13.48
C LEU A 327 15.23 24.83 -13.67
N CYS A 328 15.01 25.97 -13.05
CA CYS A 328 13.74 26.71 -13.18
C CYS A 328 13.52 27.23 -14.60
N LYS A 329 14.57 27.72 -15.27
CA LYS A 329 14.50 28.15 -16.66
C LYS A 329 14.20 26.99 -17.61
N GLN A 330 14.93 25.87 -17.47
CA GLN A 330 14.73 24.67 -18.29
C GLN A 330 13.35 24.04 -18.10
N SER A 331 12.75 24.19 -16.92
CA SER A 331 11.42 23.67 -16.61
C SER A 331 10.29 24.50 -17.23
N CYS A 332 10.56 25.74 -17.63
CA CYS A 332 9.52 26.67 -18.05
C CYS A 332 9.27 26.62 -19.55
N LEU A 333 8.29 25.85 -19.99
CA LEU A 333 7.88 25.76 -21.39
C LEU A 333 7.33 27.08 -21.95
N LYS A 334 6.86 27.98 -21.10
CA LYS A 334 6.37 29.33 -21.47
C LYS A 334 7.47 30.38 -21.50
N GLU A 335 8.71 29.99 -21.19
CA GLU A 335 9.85 30.91 -21.06
C GLU A 335 9.59 32.13 -20.14
N ALA A 336 8.71 31.91 -19.17
CA ALA A 336 8.33 32.97 -18.20
C ALA A 336 9.41 33.21 -17.14
N VAL A 337 10.32 32.25 -16.91
CA VAL A 337 11.40 32.39 -15.91
C VAL A 337 12.72 32.67 -16.63
N LYS A 338 13.35 33.78 -16.30
CA LYS A 338 14.61 34.24 -16.93
C LYS A 338 15.58 34.74 -15.86
N ARG A 339 16.82 34.96 -16.24
CA ARG A 339 17.78 35.78 -15.48
C ARG A 339 17.93 37.14 -16.15
N ASP A 340 17.95 38.18 -15.34
CA ASP A 340 18.21 39.52 -15.79
C ASP A 340 19.71 39.80 -16.00
N SER A 341 20.06 41.03 -16.33
CA SER A 341 21.46 41.48 -16.52
C SER A 341 22.32 41.37 -15.25
N HIS A 342 21.72 41.29 -14.08
CA HIS A 342 22.38 41.12 -12.78
C HIS A 342 22.36 39.65 -12.31
N ASN A 343 22.01 38.73 -13.23
CA ASN A 343 21.91 37.31 -12.97
C ASN A 343 20.84 36.92 -11.92
N ALA A 344 19.91 37.82 -11.60
CA ALA A 344 18.77 37.53 -10.72
C ALA A 344 17.68 36.77 -11.49
N ILE A 345 16.95 35.88 -10.79
CA ILE A 345 15.78 35.22 -11.37
C ILE A 345 14.65 36.26 -11.44
N VAL A 346 14.05 36.37 -12.62
CA VAL A 346 12.88 37.21 -12.87
C VAL A 346 11.77 36.39 -13.53
N THR A 347 10.54 36.80 -13.27
CA THR A 347 9.36 36.10 -13.80
C THR A 347 8.49 37.07 -14.61
N ASP A 348 8.18 36.64 -15.85
CA ASP A 348 7.13 37.26 -16.64
C ASP A 348 5.78 36.67 -16.23
N THR A 349 5.03 37.42 -15.42
CA THR A 349 3.75 36.96 -14.87
C THR A 349 2.66 36.85 -15.93
N LEU A 350 2.77 37.54 -17.08
CA LEU A 350 1.80 37.42 -18.17
C LEU A 350 1.99 36.11 -18.97
N ARG A 351 3.23 35.62 -19.04
CA ARG A 351 3.56 34.36 -19.71
C ARG A 351 3.45 33.15 -18.78
N CYS A 352 3.52 33.36 -17.48
CA CYS A 352 3.45 32.28 -16.49
C CYS A 352 2.02 31.76 -16.37
N ASP A 353 1.82 30.46 -16.62
CA ASP A 353 0.54 29.75 -16.45
C ASP A 353 0.36 29.09 -15.08
N GLY A 354 1.30 29.28 -14.15
CA GLY A 354 1.20 28.77 -12.80
C GLY A 354 1.38 27.24 -12.66
N CYS A 355 1.99 26.57 -13.64
CA CYS A 355 2.11 25.09 -13.63
C CYS A 355 2.93 24.52 -12.47
N GLY A 356 3.71 25.32 -11.74
CA GLY A 356 4.42 24.93 -10.51
C GLY A 356 5.73 24.18 -10.70
N LEU A 357 6.05 23.66 -11.90
CA LEU A 357 7.20 22.78 -12.07
C LEU A 357 8.55 23.41 -11.66
N CYS A 358 8.74 24.68 -11.92
CA CYS A 358 9.94 25.42 -11.51
C CYS A 358 10.04 25.56 -9.97
N VAL A 359 8.91 25.61 -9.26
CA VAL A 359 8.83 25.64 -7.79
C VAL A 359 9.32 24.31 -7.23
N GLU A 360 8.76 23.20 -7.73
CA GLU A 360 9.12 21.85 -7.26
C GLU A 360 10.58 21.49 -7.57
N ARG A 361 11.09 21.92 -8.73
CA ARG A 361 12.49 21.63 -9.12
C ARG A 361 13.51 22.58 -8.49
N CYS A 362 13.09 23.63 -7.77
CA CYS A 362 14.02 24.55 -7.13
C CYS A 362 14.67 23.89 -5.89
N PRO A 363 15.99 23.63 -5.88
CA PRO A 363 16.63 22.98 -4.75
C PRO A 363 16.66 23.84 -3.48
N ASP A 364 16.63 25.17 -3.64
CA ASP A 364 16.65 26.11 -2.52
C ASP A 364 15.23 26.58 -2.12
N LYS A 365 14.18 26.08 -2.78
CA LYS A 365 12.76 26.37 -2.51
C LYS A 365 12.43 27.88 -2.44
N ILE A 366 13.17 28.70 -3.18
CA ILE A 366 12.98 30.18 -3.24
C ILE A 366 11.86 30.63 -4.16
N LEU A 367 11.26 29.71 -4.91
CA LEU A 367 10.11 29.98 -5.77
C LEU A 367 8.85 29.48 -5.09
N LYS A 368 7.78 30.25 -5.11
CA LYS A 368 6.46 29.88 -4.57
C LYS A 368 5.36 30.25 -5.57
N LEU A 369 4.28 29.44 -5.54
CA LEU A 369 3.04 29.79 -6.23
C LEU A 369 2.26 30.81 -5.40
N TYR A 370 1.62 31.74 -6.08
CA TYR A 370 0.67 32.66 -5.47
C TYR A 370 -0.52 32.86 -6.41
N TRP A 371 -1.65 33.25 -5.84
CA TRP A 371 -2.84 33.63 -6.60
C TRP A 371 -2.66 35.03 -7.17
N ARG A 372 -3.02 35.23 -8.43
CA ARG A 372 -3.07 36.55 -9.07
C ARG A 372 -4.26 37.36 -8.61
#